data_6310940ac70a8f7e0eab79ad69c35442
#
_entry.id   6310940ac70a8f7e0eab79ad69c35442
#
_cell.length_a   1.000
_cell.length_b   1.000
_cell.length_c   1.000
_cell.angle_alpha   90.00
_cell.angle_beta   90.00
_cell.angle_gamma   90.00
#
_symmetry.space_group_name_H-M   'P 1'
#
loop_
_entity.id
_entity.type
_entity.pdbx_description
1 polymer ?
#
loop_
_entity_poly.entity_id
_entity_poly.type
_entity_poly.pdbx_seq_one_letter_code
_entity_poly.pdbx_strand_id
1 'polypeptide(L)'
;MARSSKSPAKRRVSAQVSAAPHFAGCLQAVHAFMVEQDAASASARLTQLKRELRDMKTLLAWSPASGRPARFLRPNSAQASLRLAAVQQLAQSAGLPHLREYVIGSHVVLYAHSDTEVVLLSLKHHRQLTFITLQ
;
A
#
# COMPACT_ATOMS: atom_id res chain seq x y z
N MET A 1 37.38 -9.88 -5.86
CA MET A 1 36.75 -9.78 -5.70
C MET A 1 36.15 -9.93 -5.45
N ALA A 2 36.00 -9.69 -5.56
CA ALA A 2 35.09 -9.57 -5.24
C ALA A 2 34.59 -9.51 -5.05
N ARG A 3 34.45 -9.46 -5.25
CA ARG A 3 33.70 -9.17 -5.14
C ARG A 3 33.01 -8.99 -5.19
N SER A 4 32.91 -8.87 -5.50
CA SER A 4 31.97 -8.51 -5.51
C SER A 4 31.35 -8.50 -5.62
N SER A 5 31.32 -8.64 -5.88
CA SER A 5 30.42 -8.48 -5.94
C SER A 5 29.90 -8.56 -5.98
N LYS A 6 29.88 -8.69 -6.20
CA LYS A 6 29.15 -8.60 -6.15
C LYS A 6 28.53 -8.34 -6.11
N SER A 7 28.40 -8.25 -6.44
CA SER A 7 27.56 -7.79 -6.37
C SER A 7 26.97 -7.47 -6.35
N PRO A 8 26.77 -7.68 -6.60
CA PRO A 8 25.95 -7.10 -6.79
C PRO A 8 25.44 -6.90 -6.40
N ALA A 9 25.22 -7.16 -6.41
CA ALA A 9 24.61 -6.93 -6.13
C ALA A 9 24.77 -6.46 -5.57
N LYS A 10 25.05 -6.70 -5.56
CA LYS A 10 25.11 -6.20 -5.04
C LYS A 10 25.01 -5.13 -4.81
N ARG A 11 25.16 -4.87 -5.41
CA ARG A 11 24.65 -3.75 -5.28
C ARG A 11 23.31 -3.69 -5.55
N ARG A 12 22.65 -3.57 -4.70
CA ARG A 12 21.28 -3.61 -4.85
C ARG A 12 20.70 -2.23 -5.01
N VAL A 13 19.90 -2.04 -6.01
CA VAL A 13 19.20 -0.79 -6.26
C VAL A 13 17.85 -0.86 -5.57
N SER A 14 17.49 0.18 -4.83
CA SER A 14 16.19 0.21 -4.18
C SER A 14 15.08 0.38 -5.22
N ALA A 15 13.90 -0.14 -4.92
CA ALA A 15 12.73 0.04 -5.75
C ALA A 15 12.21 1.46 -5.64
N GLN A 16 11.59 1.93 -6.71
CA GLN A 16 10.97 3.25 -6.73
C GLN A 16 9.58 3.14 -6.13
N VAL A 17 9.28 3.95 -5.11
CA VAL A 17 7.99 3.92 -4.45
C VAL A 17 7.20 5.17 -4.81
N SER A 18 6.01 4.98 -5.31
CA SER A 18 5.10 6.08 -5.64
C SER A 18 3.70 5.74 -5.15
N ALA A 19 2.82 6.72 -5.19
CA ALA A 19 1.43 6.53 -4.80
C ALA A 19 0.54 6.83 -6.00
N ALA A 20 -0.44 5.96 -6.24
CA ALA A 20 -1.44 6.22 -7.25
C ALA A 20 -2.26 7.46 -6.81
N PRO A 21 -2.80 8.22 -7.77
CA PRO A 21 -3.56 9.43 -7.43
C PRO A 21 -4.66 9.19 -6.42
N HIS A 22 -5.29 8.03 -6.47
CA HIS A 22 -6.37 7.70 -5.57
C HIS A 22 -5.92 7.58 -4.11
N PHE A 23 -4.65 7.28 -3.88
CA PHE A 23 -4.14 7.07 -2.53
C PHE A 23 -4.31 8.33 -1.67
N ALA A 24 -4.13 9.50 -2.26
CA ALA A 24 -4.31 10.76 -1.53
C ALA A 24 -5.75 10.91 -1.05
N GLY A 25 -6.71 10.52 -1.89
CA GLY A 25 -8.11 10.52 -1.48
C GLY A 25 -8.40 9.56 -0.34
N CYS A 26 -7.74 8.41 -0.34
CA CYS A 26 -7.86 7.46 0.77
C CYS A 26 -7.34 8.05 2.06
N LEU A 27 -6.23 8.78 1.99
CA LEU A 27 -5.67 9.41 3.18
C LEU A 27 -6.62 10.47 3.75
N GLN A 28 -7.27 11.24 2.87
CA GLN A 28 -8.28 12.20 3.30
C GLN A 28 -9.48 11.50 3.96
N ALA A 29 -9.93 10.39 3.39
CA ALA A 29 -11.04 9.63 3.95
C ALA A 29 -10.69 9.06 5.32
N VAL A 30 -9.46 8.58 5.49
CA VAL A 30 -8.99 8.09 6.79
C VAL A 30 -8.98 9.22 7.81
N HIS A 31 -8.52 10.41 7.41
CA HIS A 31 -8.53 11.57 8.31
C HIS A 31 -9.96 11.93 8.73
N ALA A 32 -10.89 11.95 7.78
CA ALA A 32 -12.28 12.24 8.09
C ALA A 32 -12.84 11.22 9.07
N PHE A 33 -12.50 9.94 8.92
CA PHE A 33 -12.92 8.89 9.83
C PHE A 33 -12.35 9.11 11.23
N MET A 34 -11.09 9.51 11.33
CA MET A 34 -10.46 9.84 12.61
C MET A 34 -11.18 10.98 13.30
N VAL A 35 -11.56 12.02 12.54
CA VAL A 35 -12.29 13.16 13.08
C VAL A 35 -13.64 12.72 13.62
N GLU A 36 -14.32 11.83 12.92
CA GLU A 36 -15.60 11.30 13.40
C GLU A 36 -15.45 10.51 14.69
N GLN A 37 -14.33 9.77 14.81
CA GLN A 37 -14.09 8.98 16.03
C GLN A 37 -13.74 9.86 17.22
N ASP A 38 -12.85 10.83 17.02
CA ASP A 38 -12.37 11.70 18.07
C ASP A 38 -11.68 12.91 17.45
N ALA A 39 -12.41 13.99 17.29
CA ALA A 39 -11.89 15.18 16.65
C ALA A 39 -10.66 15.75 17.37
N ALA A 40 -10.61 15.62 18.69
CA ALA A 40 -9.51 16.21 19.47
C ALA A 40 -8.18 15.54 19.18
N SER A 41 -8.15 14.24 18.90
CA SER A 41 -6.92 13.51 18.67
C SER A 41 -6.60 13.31 17.19
N ALA A 42 -7.52 13.67 16.29
CA ALA A 42 -7.40 13.32 14.88
C ALA A 42 -6.12 13.84 14.24
N SER A 43 -5.76 15.08 14.53
CA SER A 43 -4.59 15.71 13.93
C SER A 43 -3.29 14.98 14.33
N ALA A 44 -3.15 14.67 15.61
CA ALA A 44 -1.97 13.95 16.10
C ALA A 44 -1.89 12.54 15.53
N ARG A 45 -3.05 11.88 15.44
CA ARG A 45 -3.11 10.52 14.89
C ARG A 45 -2.76 10.51 13.41
N LEU A 46 -3.20 11.51 12.67
CA LEU A 46 -2.85 11.62 11.26
C LEU A 46 -1.35 11.86 11.08
N THR A 47 -0.76 12.70 11.91
CA THR A 47 0.68 12.96 11.87
C THR A 47 1.46 11.68 12.11
N GLN A 48 1.03 10.89 13.10
CA GLN A 48 1.67 9.61 13.39
C GLN A 48 1.52 8.64 12.22
N LEU A 49 0.34 8.57 11.62
CA LEU A 49 0.13 7.70 10.47
C LEU A 49 1.04 8.09 9.30
N LYS A 50 1.15 9.38 9.03
CA LYS A 50 2.03 9.84 7.96
C LYS A 50 3.49 9.48 8.21
N ARG A 51 3.91 9.51 9.46
CA ARG A 51 5.27 9.10 9.82
C ARG A 51 5.46 7.62 9.56
N GLU A 52 4.49 6.81 9.96
CA GLU A 52 4.55 5.36 9.74
C GLU A 52 4.49 5.01 8.26
N LEU A 53 3.73 5.77 7.49
CA LEU A 53 3.69 5.57 6.04
C LEU A 53 5.06 5.88 5.40
N ARG A 54 5.74 6.89 5.89
CA ARG A 54 7.06 7.23 5.40
C ARG A 54 8.05 6.12 5.71
N ASP A 55 8.00 5.56 6.92
CA ASP A 55 8.86 4.46 7.29
C ASP A 55 8.57 3.23 6.44
N MET A 56 7.30 2.96 6.17
CA MET A 56 6.90 1.86 5.31
C MET A 56 7.47 2.03 3.90
N LYS A 57 7.40 3.24 3.35
CA LYS A 57 7.94 3.49 2.02
C LYS A 57 9.43 3.17 1.95
N THR A 58 10.16 3.53 2.98
CA THR A 58 11.59 3.23 3.05
C THR A 58 11.82 1.72 3.07
N LEU A 59 11.04 1.01 3.87
CA LEU A 59 11.15 -0.44 3.93
C LEU A 59 10.81 -1.07 2.59
N LEU A 60 9.70 -0.67 1.96
CA LEU A 60 9.27 -1.26 0.71
C LEU A 60 10.24 -0.95 -0.44
N ALA A 61 10.96 0.17 -0.37
CA ALA A 61 11.97 0.47 -1.37
C ALA A 61 13.08 -0.58 -1.37
N TRP A 62 13.42 -1.09 -0.21
CA TRP A 62 14.46 -2.12 -0.09
C TRP A 62 13.92 -3.53 -0.18
N SER A 63 12.66 -3.73 0.16
CA SER A 63 12.07 -5.06 0.20
C SER A 63 10.60 -4.99 -0.22
N PRO A 64 10.34 -4.89 -1.53
CA PRO A 64 8.96 -4.75 -2.03
C PRO A 64 8.02 -5.87 -1.57
N ALA A 65 8.54 -7.06 -1.33
CA ALA A 65 7.73 -8.20 -0.93
C ALA A 65 7.51 -8.29 0.58
N SER A 66 7.82 -7.22 1.33
CA SER A 66 7.67 -7.23 2.79
C SER A 66 6.24 -7.39 3.26
N GLY A 67 5.26 -6.91 2.48
CA GLY A 67 3.86 -7.12 2.82
C GLY A 67 3.44 -8.55 2.56
N ARG A 68 2.26 -8.88 3.00
CA ARG A 68 1.71 -10.21 2.79
C ARG A 68 0.79 -10.20 1.56
N PRO A 69 0.50 -11.35 0.96
CA PRO A 69 -0.47 -11.38 -0.13
C PRO A 69 -1.78 -10.73 0.29
N ALA A 70 -2.41 -10.02 -0.63
CA ALA A 70 -3.60 -9.23 -0.31
C ALA A 70 -4.78 -10.16 -0.03
N ARG A 71 -5.05 -10.40 1.25
CA ARG A 71 -6.07 -11.35 1.67
C ARG A 71 -7.41 -10.71 1.98
N PHE A 72 -7.38 -9.49 2.44
CA PHE A 72 -8.61 -8.80 2.78
C PHE A 72 -9.39 -8.39 1.55
N LEU A 73 -8.82 -8.60 0.37
CA LEU A 73 -9.52 -8.41 -0.88
C LEU A 73 -10.24 -9.68 -1.34
N ARG A 74 -10.22 -10.73 -0.52
CA ARG A 74 -10.91 -11.96 -0.90
C ARG A 74 -12.38 -11.62 -1.17
N PRO A 75 -12.87 -11.91 -2.38
CA PRO A 75 -14.23 -11.53 -2.72
C PRO A 75 -15.25 -12.39 -2.00
N ASN A 76 -16.29 -11.74 -1.51
CA ASN A 76 -17.43 -12.44 -0.95
C ASN A 76 -18.71 -12.11 -1.70
N SER A 77 -18.56 -11.51 -2.89
CA SER A 77 -19.68 -11.17 -3.75
C SER A 77 -19.18 -11.05 -5.18
N ALA A 78 -20.09 -11.13 -6.15
CA ALA A 78 -19.74 -10.94 -7.54
C ALA A 78 -19.16 -9.55 -7.81
N GLN A 79 -19.70 -8.55 -7.15
CA GLN A 79 -19.22 -7.19 -7.31
C GLN A 79 -17.79 -7.04 -6.78
N ALA A 80 -17.51 -7.63 -5.63
CA ALA A 80 -16.17 -7.60 -5.06
C ALA A 80 -15.18 -8.34 -5.95
N SER A 81 -15.61 -9.44 -6.57
CA SER A 81 -14.76 -10.18 -7.51
C SER A 81 -14.38 -9.33 -8.72
N LEU A 82 -15.34 -8.58 -9.26
CA LEU A 82 -15.08 -7.72 -10.39
C LEU A 82 -14.10 -6.60 -10.04
N ARG A 83 -14.24 -6.03 -8.85
CA ARG A 83 -13.32 -4.99 -8.40
C ARG A 83 -11.90 -5.54 -8.25
N LEU A 84 -11.78 -6.70 -7.65
CA LEU A 84 -10.48 -7.32 -7.46
C LEU A 84 -9.83 -7.62 -8.81
N ALA A 85 -10.60 -8.17 -9.75
CA ALA A 85 -10.08 -8.47 -11.08
C ALA A 85 -9.59 -7.20 -11.78
N ALA A 86 -10.33 -6.10 -11.64
CA ALA A 86 -9.95 -4.84 -12.27
C ALA A 86 -8.64 -4.31 -11.70
N VAL A 87 -8.47 -4.39 -10.37
CA VAL A 87 -7.23 -3.94 -9.72
C VAL A 87 -6.05 -4.80 -10.17
N GLN A 88 -6.24 -6.12 -10.21
CA GLN A 88 -5.19 -7.03 -10.63
C GLN A 88 -4.78 -6.77 -12.08
N GLN A 89 -5.76 -6.50 -12.94
CA GLN A 89 -5.48 -6.24 -14.33
C GLN A 89 -4.72 -4.92 -14.52
N LEU A 90 -5.09 -3.89 -13.78
CA LEU A 90 -4.37 -2.63 -13.82
C LEU A 90 -2.93 -2.80 -13.37
N ALA A 91 -2.72 -3.57 -12.31
CA ALA A 91 -1.38 -3.83 -11.80
C ALA A 91 -0.53 -4.56 -12.85
N GLN A 92 -1.09 -5.59 -13.46
CA GLN A 92 -0.38 -6.34 -14.48
C GLN A 92 -0.06 -5.48 -15.70
N SER A 93 -1.00 -4.63 -16.12
CA SER A 93 -0.78 -3.73 -17.25
C SER A 93 0.35 -2.75 -16.99
N ALA A 94 0.54 -2.38 -15.72
CA ALA A 94 1.62 -1.48 -15.34
C ALA A 94 2.93 -2.20 -15.07
N GLY A 95 2.98 -3.52 -15.27
CA GLY A 95 4.19 -4.30 -15.01
C GLY A 95 4.41 -4.58 -13.53
N LEU A 96 3.34 -4.62 -12.74
CA LEU A 96 3.41 -4.84 -11.30
C LEU A 96 2.65 -6.12 -10.95
N PRO A 97 3.30 -7.28 -11.09
CA PRO A 97 2.57 -8.55 -11.00
C PRO A 97 2.11 -8.96 -9.61
N HIS A 98 2.64 -8.31 -8.56
CA HIS A 98 2.34 -8.72 -7.19
C HIS A 98 1.45 -7.70 -6.52
N LEU A 99 0.40 -8.19 -5.88
CA LEU A 99 -0.54 -7.36 -5.12
C LEU A 99 -0.45 -7.78 -3.66
N ARG A 100 -0.10 -6.84 -2.79
CA ARG A 100 0.15 -7.12 -1.38
C ARG A 100 -0.52 -6.11 -0.49
N GLU A 101 -0.62 -6.45 0.78
CA GLU A 101 -1.08 -5.53 1.81
C GLU A 101 -0.03 -5.39 2.89
N TYR A 102 0.04 -4.20 3.48
CA TYR A 102 0.96 -3.92 4.56
C TYR A 102 0.18 -3.30 5.71
N VAL A 103 0.32 -3.88 6.89
CA VAL A 103 -0.44 -3.44 8.06
C VAL A 103 0.38 -2.46 8.86
N ILE A 104 -0.21 -1.30 9.14
CA ILE A 104 0.39 -0.27 9.99
C ILE A 104 -0.60 0.00 11.13
N GLY A 105 -0.34 -0.59 12.29
CA GLY A 105 -1.26 -0.42 13.41
C GLY A 105 -2.68 -0.81 13.04
N SER A 106 -3.58 0.16 13.07
CA SER A 106 -4.98 -0.07 12.73
C SER A 106 -5.30 0.15 11.25
N HIS A 107 -4.29 0.34 10.43
CA HIS A 107 -4.50 0.67 9.03
C HIS A 107 -3.88 -0.39 8.13
N VAL A 108 -4.44 -0.51 6.94
CA VAL A 108 -3.97 -1.47 5.94
C VAL A 108 -3.72 -0.73 4.64
N VAL A 109 -2.52 -0.92 4.09
CA VAL A 109 -2.14 -0.34 2.82
C VAL A 109 -2.15 -1.44 1.77
N LEU A 110 -2.85 -1.19 0.68
CA LEU A 110 -2.82 -2.07 -0.49
C LEU A 110 -1.82 -1.51 -1.47
N TYR A 111 -0.90 -2.35 -1.94
CA TYR A 111 0.08 -1.90 -2.93
C TYR A 111 0.37 -2.99 -3.95
N ALA A 112 0.86 -2.58 -5.11
CA ALA A 112 1.30 -3.49 -6.15
C ALA A 112 2.79 -3.27 -6.38
N HIS A 113 3.52 -4.31 -6.80
CA HIS A 113 4.95 -4.15 -7.01
C HIS A 113 5.52 -5.12 -8.02
N SER A 114 6.67 -4.75 -8.54
CA SER A 114 7.62 -5.62 -9.22
C SER A 114 8.89 -5.66 -8.35
N ASP A 115 10.00 -6.08 -8.92
CA ASP A 115 11.29 -6.04 -8.21
C ASP A 115 11.84 -4.63 -8.11
N THR A 116 11.40 -3.73 -8.99
CA THR A 116 12.00 -2.40 -9.11
C THR A 116 11.02 -1.27 -8.84
N GLU A 117 9.75 -1.56 -8.64
CA GLU A 117 8.74 -0.53 -8.52
C GLU A 117 7.66 -0.94 -7.53
N VAL A 118 7.24 0.01 -6.69
CA VAL A 118 6.15 -0.16 -5.74
C VAL A 118 5.17 0.98 -5.96
N VAL A 119 3.89 0.66 -6.10
CA VAL A 119 2.84 1.67 -6.23
C VAL A 119 1.81 1.46 -5.14
N LEU A 120 1.64 2.47 -4.29
CA LEU A 120 0.64 2.44 -3.23
C LEU A 120 -0.72 2.73 -3.86
N LEU A 121 -1.67 1.83 -3.65
CA LEU A 121 -2.96 1.91 -4.31
C LEU A 121 -4.06 2.44 -3.41
N SER A 122 -4.08 2.00 -2.15
CA SER A 122 -5.20 2.27 -1.28
C SER A 122 -4.79 2.18 0.17
N LEU A 123 -5.53 2.88 1.03
CA LEU A 123 -5.31 2.89 2.46
C LEU A 123 -6.67 2.88 3.13
N LYS A 124 -6.83 2.07 4.19
CA LYS A 124 -8.06 2.11 4.97
C LYS A 124 -7.77 1.81 6.43
N HIS A 125 -8.64 2.31 7.30
CA HIS A 125 -8.68 1.88 8.68
C HIS A 125 -9.34 0.49 8.71
N HIS A 126 -8.88 -0.38 9.60
CA HIS A 126 -9.39 -1.76 9.61
C HIS A 126 -10.90 -1.84 9.88
N ARG A 127 -11.49 -0.78 10.44
CA ARG A 127 -12.94 -0.74 10.68
C ARG A 127 -13.75 -0.24 9.50
N GLN A 128 -13.10 0.26 8.44
CA GLN A 128 -13.81 0.63 7.23
C GLN A 128 -14.21 -0.62 6.48
N LEU A 129 -15.40 -0.61 5.92
CA LEU A 129 -15.96 -1.82 5.31
C LEU A 129 -15.31 -2.17 3.98
N THR A 130 -14.89 -1.17 3.21
CA THR A 130 -14.29 -1.41 1.90
C THR A 130 -13.18 -0.41 1.66
N PHE A 131 -12.33 -0.74 0.70
CA PHE A 131 -11.40 0.26 0.18
C PHE A 131 -12.15 1.24 -0.69
N ILE A 132 -11.75 2.50 -0.59
CA ILE A 132 -12.41 3.57 -1.35
C ILE A 132 -11.90 3.62 -2.77
N THR A 133 -10.77 3.03 -3.02
CA THR A 133 -10.03 3.18 -4.26
C THR A 133 -10.76 2.73 -5.53
N LEU A 134 -11.75 1.87 -5.40
CA LEU A 134 -12.41 1.29 -6.56
C LEU A 134 -13.73 1.98 -6.91
N GLN A 135 -13.84 3.21 -6.54
CA GLN A 135 -15.00 4.02 -6.85
C GLN A 135 -14.90 4.62 -8.22
#